data_3ed12ea338495a0645e2cec87846e83a
#
_entry.id   3ed12ea338495a0645e2cec87846e83a
#
_cell.length_a   1.000
_cell.length_b   1.000
_cell.length_c   1.000
_cell.angle_alpha   90.00
_cell.angle_beta   90.00
_cell.angle_gamma   90.00
#
_symmetry.space_group_name_H-M   'P 1'
#
loop_
_entity.id
_entity.type
_entity.pdbx_description
1 polymer ?
#
loop_
_entity_poly.entity_id
_entity_poly.type
_entity_poly.pdbx_seq_one_letter_code
_entity_poly.pdbx_strand_id
1 'polypeptide(L)'
;YSLLLAVGITMVAGIVGLQRRERGLLAGVLVGVGVAVAHFMDMQAMRFSGTVVHDHPTSILAVFVGFLFSGAAGHFLVRWRSEVFAWPAAAAMFASVLSLHFIAMSGVTLVLADEPVSLTGWTASGDELAVVVVAAFLVMLGAAITYTWHSERLSRATADEQRRLIQTLQALR
;
A
#
# COMPACT_ATOMS: atom_id res chain seq x y z
N TYR A 1 13.13 -8.74 6.07
CA TYR A 1 13.35 -7.38 6.63
C TYR A 1 12.59 -6.29 5.87
N SER A 2 12.42 -6.39 4.52
CA SER A 2 11.69 -5.42 3.68
C SER A 2 10.26 -5.19 4.16
N LEU A 3 9.53 -6.26 4.47
CA LEU A 3 8.15 -6.20 4.96
C LEU A 3 8.05 -5.44 6.29
N LEU A 4 8.95 -5.70 7.24
CA LEU A 4 8.95 -5.00 8.53
C LEU A 4 9.21 -3.51 8.37
N LEU A 5 10.10 -3.16 7.47
CA LEU A 5 10.45 -1.78 7.18
C LEU A 5 9.31 -1.06 6.47
N ALA A 6 8.65 -1.71 5.49
CA ALA A 6 7.48 -1.19 4.82
C ALA A 6 6.31 -0.97 5.79
N VAL A 7 6.04 -1.93 6.67
CA VAL A 7 5.00 -1.81 7.72
C VAL A 7 5.34 -0.66 8.68
N GLY A 8 6.58 -0.54 9.12
CA GLY A 8 7.02 0.54 10.01
C GLY A 8 6.82 1.93 9.37
N ILE A 9 7.23 2.11 8.12
CA ILE A 9 7.04 3.37 7.37
C ILE A 9 5.55 3.66 7.20
N THR A 10 4.74 2.66 6.86
CA THR A 10 3.29 2.83 6.69
C THR A 10 2.60 3.20 8.00
N MET A 11 3.02 2.65 9.14
CA MET A 11 2.53 3.05 10.46
C MET A 11 2.87 4.52 10.78
N VAL A 12 4.10 4.95 10.52
CA VAL A 12 4.52 6.35 10.69
C VAL A 12 3.69 7.26 9.80
N ALA A 13 3.48 6.88 8.54
CA ALA A 13 2.63 7.62 7.61
C ALA A 13 1.19 7.76 8.13
N GLY A 14 0.62 6.68 8.68
CA GLY A 14 -0.71 6.70 9.31
C GLY A 14 -0.78 7.69 10.48
N ILE A 15 0.19 7.68 11.38
CA ILE A 15 0.28 8.60 12.51
C ILE A 15 0.37 10.06 12.02
N VAL A 16 1.24 10.33 11.04
CA VAL A 16 1.40 11.68 10.46
C VAL A 16 0.11 12.18 9.82
N GLY A 17 -0.60 11.31 9.08
CA GLY A 17 -1.87 11.65 8.43
C GLY A 17 -3.01 11.90 9.40
N LEU A 18 -3.04 11.19 10.53
CA LEU A 18 -4.07 11.35 11.55
C LEU A 18 -3.94 12.66 12.36
N GLN A 19 -2.72 13.18 12.50
CA GLN A 19 -2.45 14.36 13.36
C GLN A 19 -2.98 15.66 12.76
N ARG A 20 -2.96 15.85 11.44
CA ARG A 20 -3.46 17.08 10.80
C ARG A 20 -3.96 16.82 9.39
N ARG A 21 -5.15 17.35 9.05
CA ARG A 21 -5.76 17.29 7.71
C ARG A 21 -4.87 17.80 6.57
N GLU A 22 -3.97 18.72 6.87
CA GLU A 22 -3.05 19.32 5.87
C GLU A 22 -1.93 18.36 5.47
N ARG A 23 -1.71 17.28 6.23
CA ARG A 23 -0.61 16.32 6.03
C ARG A 23 -0.98 15.07 5.22
N GLY A 24 -2.18 15.03 4.65
CA GLY A 24 -2.62 13.87 3.87
C GLY A 24 -1.70 13.54 2.69
N LEU A 25 -1.27 14.57 1.95
CA LEU A 25 -0.31 14.40 0.85
C LEU A 25 1.02 13.83 1.36
N LEU A 26 1.56 14.38 2.46
CA LEU A 26 2.80 13.88 3.06
C LEU A 26 2.67 12.44 3.54
N ALA A 27 1.55 12.10 4.19
CA ALA A 27 1.28 10.73 4.62
C ALA A 27 1.22 9.77 3.42
N GLY A 28 0.55 10.16 2.33
CA GLY A 28 0.52 9.38 1.08
C GLY A 28 1.92 9.19 0.49
N VAL A 29 2.72 10.23 0.41
CA VAL A 29 4.11 10.13 -0.07
C VAL A 29 4.94 9.19 0.81
N LEU A 30 4.81 9.26 2.13
CA LEU A 30 5.50 8.34 3.06
C LEU A 30 5.10 6.88 2.81
N VAL A 31 3.81 6.60 2.55
CA VAL A 31 3.39 5.25 2.14
C VAL A 31 4.07 4.85 0.83
N GLY A 32 4.13 5.75 -0.16
CA GLY A 32 4.83 5.52 -1.41
C GLY A 32 6.32 5.20 -1.21
N VAL A 33 6.99 5.89 -0.28
CA VAL A 33 8.38 5.57 0.12
C VAL A 33 8.47 4.14 0.66
N GLY A 34 7.53 3.73 1.54
CA GLY A 34 7.49 2.36 2.07
C GLY A 34 7.36 1.31 0.97
N VAL A 35 6.47 1.55 0.00
CA VAL A 35 6.26 0.66 -1.14
C VAL A 35 7.51 0.59 -2.03
N ALA A 36 8.13 1.73 -2.34
CA ALA A 36 9.35 1.78 -3.15
C ALA A 36 10.51 1.04 -2.48
N VAL A 37 10.74 1.29 -1.19
CA VAL A 37 11.79 0.61 -0.42
C VAL A 37 11.56 -0.90 -0.41
N ALA A 38 10.33 -1.34 -0.14
CA ALA A 38 9.99 -2.77 -0.17
C ALA A 38 10.29 -3.39 -1.54
N HIS A 39 9.81 -2.74 -2.62
CA HIS A 39 10.01 -3.24 -3.98
C HIS A 39 11.50 -3.41 -4.34
N PHE A 40 12.32 -2.38 -4.12
CA PHE A 40 13.74 -2.46 -4.47
C PHE A 40 14.54 -3.42 -3.56
N MET A 41 14.17 -3.53 -2.28
CA MET A 41 14.78 -4.52 -1.38
C MET A 41 14.42 -5.96 -1.79
N ASP A 42 13.18 -6.21 -2.20
CA ASP A 42 12.74 -7.52 -2.64
C ASP A 42 13.43 -7.92 -3.96
N MET A 43 13.61 -6.96 -4.87
CA MET A 43 14.40 -7.18 -6.09
C MET A 43 15.87 -7.55 -5.79
N GLN A 44 16.49 -6.91 -4.78
CA GLN A 44 17.87 -7.24 -4.36
C GLN A 44 17.95 -8.59 -3.63
N ALA A 45 16.86 -9.05 -3.03
CA ALA A 45 16.80 -10.34 -2.35
C ALA A 45 16.69 -11.54 -3.31
N MET A 46 16.31 -11.29 -4.56
CA MET A 46 16.23 -12.34 -5.59
C MET A 46 17.60 -12.92 -5.86
N ARG A 47 17.70 -14.26 -5.73
CA ARG A 47 18.93 -15.01 -6.01
C ARG A 47 18.73 -15.85 -7.27
N PHE A 48 19.52 -15.57 -8.29
CA PHE A 48 19.59 -16.36 -9.52
C PHE A 48 21.03 -16.33 -10.04
N SER A 49 21.33 -17.23 -10.99
CA SER A 49 22.64 -17.27 -11.62
C SER A 49 22.83 -16.08 -12.55
N GLY A 50 23.19 -14.91 -11.99
CA GLY A 50 23.37 -13.69 -12.76
C GLY A 50 23.31 -12.41 -11.91
N THR A 51 23.23 -11.29 -12.59
CA THR A 51 23.12 -9.97 -11.97
C THR A 51 21.90 -9.23 -12.51
N VAL A 52 21.23 -8.47 -11.62
CA VAL A 52 20.17 -7.54 -11.98
C VAL A 52 20.78 -6.19 -12.25
N VAL A 53 20.65 -5.70 -13.46
CA VAL A 53 21.04 -4.33 -13.82
C VAL A 53 19.79 -3.47 -13.90
N HIS A 54 19.78 -2.39 -13.15
CA HIS A 54 18.69 -1.42 -13.14
C HIS A 54 19.05 -0.22 -13.98
N ASP A 55 18.18 0.18 -14.88
CA ASP A 55 18.26 1.47 -15.55
C ASP A 55 17.87 2.59 -14.55
N HIS A 56 18.84 3.45 -14.23
CA HIS A 56 18.64 4.51 -13.23
C HIS A 56 17.54 5.52 -13.62
N PRO A 57 17.48 6.04 -14.85
CA PRO A 57 16.42 6.94 -15.28
C PRO A 57 15.01 6.33 -15.08
N THR A 58 14.84 5.08 -15.49
CA THR A 58 13.55 4.36 -15.37
C THR A 58 13.18 4.11 -13.91
N SER A 59 14.16 3.77 -13.07
CA SER A 59 13.94 3.60 -11.62
C SER A 59 13.50 4.91 -10.95
N ILE A 60 14.14 6.04 -11.29
CA ILE A 60 13.77 7.36 -10.78
C ILE A 60 12.35 7.73 -11.24
N LEU A 61 12.02 7.50 -12.51
CA LEU A 61 10.68 7.73 -13.03
C LEU A 61 9.63 6.90 -12.29
N ALA A 62 9.90 5.61 -12.05
CA ALA A 62 9.02 4.72 -11.31
C ALA A 62 8.70 5.26 -9.91
N VAL A 63 9.72 5.67 -9.17
CA VAL A 63 9.59 6.26 -7.83
C VAL A 63 8.79 7.57 -7.88
N PHE A 64 9.09 8.44 -8.82
CA PHE A 64 8.39 9.72 -8.98
C PHE A 64 6.90 9.53 -9.25
N VAL A 65 6.55 8.67 -10.22
CA VAL A 65 5.14 8.37 -10.56
C VAL A 65 4.43 7.68 -9.39
N GLY A 66 5.10 6.74 -8.72
CA GLY A 66 4.59 6.10 -7.51
C GLY A 66 4.25 7.12 -6.41
N PHE A 67 5.14 8.09 -6.15
CA PHE A 67 4.93 9.14 -5.15
C PHE A 67 3.81 10.11 -5.54
N LEU A 68 3.67 10.41 -6.82
CA LEU A 68 2.59 11.26 -7.31
C LEU A 68 1.22 10.64 -6.99
N PHE A 69 1.03 9.37 -7.33
CA PHE A 69 -0.23 8.67 -7.07
C PHE A 69 -0.47 8.38 -5.59
N SER A 70 0.54 8.00 -4.83
CA SER A 70 0.38 7.76 -3.38
C SER A 70 0.10 9.07 -2.62
N GLY A 71 0.75 10.17 -3.01
CA GLY A 71 0.46 11.51 -2.49
C GLY A 71 -0.98 11.93 -2.77
N ALA A 72 -1.45 11.73 -4.02
CA ALA A 72 -2.83 11.99 -4.41
C ALA A 72 -3.81 11.14 -3.58
N ALA A 73 -3.52 9.85 -3.38
CA ALA A 73 -4.34 8.96 -2.55
C ALA A 73 -4.47 9.48 -1.11
N GLY A 74 -3.35 9.86 -0.49
CA GLY A 74 -3.34 10.44 0.86
C GLY A 74 -4.09 11.77 0.93
N HIS A 75 -3.95 12.62 -0.09
CA HIS A 75 -4.69 13.86 -0.19
C HIS A 75 -6.21 13.63 -0.25
N PHE A 76 -6.68 12.73 -1.12
CA PHE A 76 -8.10 12.39 -1.24
C PHE A 76 -8.65 11.81 0.05
N LEU A 77 -7.94 10.89 0.68
CA LEU A 77 -8.37 10.21 1.89
C LEU A 77 -8.60 11.18 3.07
N VAL A 78 -7.74 12.19 3.21
CA VAL A 78 -7.80 13.12 4.36
C VAL A 78 -8.69 14.32 4.10
N ARG A 79 -8.69 14.85 2.86
CA ARG A 79 -9.46 16.04 2.52
C ARG A 79 -10.96 15.76 2.47
N TRP A 80 -11.34 14.60 2.05
CA TRP A 80 -12.73 14.26 1.77
C TRP A 80 -13.13 12.99 2.53
N ARG A 81 -13.55 13.19 3.77
CA ARG A 81 -14.03 12.11 4.68
C ARG A 81 -15.38 11.49 4.26
N SER A 82 -15.84 11.70 3.05
CA SER A 82 -17.05 11.09 2.50
C SER A 82 -16.70 9.70 1.96
N GLU A 83 -17.56 8.73 2.19
CA GLU A 83 -17.43 7.35 1.68
C GLU A 83 -17.25 7.31 0.16
N VAL A 84 -17.85 8.28 -0.56
CA VAL A 84 -17.73 8.42 -2.02
C VAL A 84 -16.29 8.63 -2.47
N PHE A 85 -15.43 9.24 -1.65
CA PHE A 85 -14.03 9.55 -1.99
C PHE A 85 -13.01 8.49 -1.52
N ALA A 86 -13.45 7.45 -0.81
CA ALA A 86 -12.61 6.31 -0.50
C ALA A 86 -12.18 5.56 -1.77
N TRP A 87 -13.05 5.47 -2.78
CA TRP A 87 -12.75 4.80 -4.04
C TRP A 87 -11.66 5.49 -4.88
N PRO A 88 -11.68 6.82 -5.11
CA PRO A 88 -10.58 7.52 -5.79
C PRO A 88 -9.25 7.38 -5.04
N ALA A 89 -9.27 7.43 -3.69
CA ALA A 89 -8.07 7.23 -2.89
C ALA A 89 -7.50 5.80 -3.06
N ALA A 90 -8.38 4.78 -3.01
CA ALA A 90 -7.98 3.40 -3.23
C ALA A 90 -7.47 3.18 -4.66
N ALA A 91 -8.14 3.74 -5.68
CA ALA A 91 -7.71 3.65 -7.07
C ALA A 91 -6.34 4.34 -7.28
N ALA A 92 -6.12 5.51 -6.69
CA ALA A 92 -4.84 6.20 -6.75
C ALA A 92 -3.73 5.40 -6.04
N MET A 93 -4.00 4.80 -4.89
CA MET A 93 -3.04 3.94 -4.21
C MET A 93 -2.70 2.70 -5.04
N PHE A 94 -3.70 2.07 -5.64
CA PHE A 94 -3.49 0.94 -6.54
C PHE A 94 -2.65 1.33 -7.76
N ALA A 95 -2.97 2.47 -8.38
CA ALA A 95 -2.19 3.02 -9.48
C ALA A 95 -0.73 3.31 -9.07
N SER A 96 -0.49 3.77 -7.83
CA SER A 96 0.85 3.98 -7.29
C SER A 96 1.66 2.68 -7.28
N VAL A 97 1.10 1.61 -6.73
CA VAL A 97 1.79 0.30 -6.65
C VAL A 97 2.05 -0.26 -8.04
N LEU A 98 1.02 -0.25 -8.92
CA LEU A 98 1.16 -0.77 -10.27
C LEU A 98 2.18 0.01 -11.10
N SER A 99 2.08 1.36 -11.11
CA SER A 99 3.00 2.18 -11.89
C SER A 99 4.44 2.03 -11.41
N LEU A 100 4.66 2.05 -10.09
CA LEU A 100 5.99 1.82 -9.54
C LEU A 100 6.54 0.45 -9.97
N HIS A 101 5.75 -0.61 -9.82
CA HIS A 101 6.18 -1.96 -10.17
C HIS A 101 6.48 -2.09 -11.67
N PHE A 102 5.52 -1.77 -12.55
CA PHE A 102 5.69 -1.99 -13.98
C PHE A 102 6.75 -1.08 -14.61
N ILE A 103 6.83 0.19 -14.19
CA ILE A 103 7.86 1.10 -14.69
C ILE A 103 9.23 0.64 -14.19
N ALA A 104 9.40 0.29 -12.90
CA ALA A 104 10.67 -0.21 -12.39
C ALA A 104 11.11 -1.49 -13.10
N MET A 105 10.19 -2.44 -13.30
CA MET A 105 10.48 -3.71 -13.99
C MET A 105 10.82 -3.53 -15.46
N SER A 106 10.26 -2.52 -16.15
CA SER A 106 10.62 -2.23 -17.55
C SER A 106 12.07 -1.78 -17.71
N GLY A 107 12.70 -1.26 -16.65
CA GLY A 107 14.11 -0.87 -16.63
C GLY A 107 15.05 -1.96 -16.08
N VAL A 108 14.56 -3.18 -15.87
CA VAL A 108 15.38 -4.29 -15.35
C VAL A 108 15.90 -5.14 -16.50
N THR A 109 17.23 -5.33 -16.51
CA THR A 109 17.90 -6.28 -17.41
C THR A 109 18.55 -7.38 -16.58
N LEU A 110 18.24 -8.63 -16.91
CA LEU A 110 18.84 -9.80 -16.28
C LEU A 110 20.06 -10.25 -17.11
N VAL A 111 21.22 -10.22 -16.51
CA VAL A 111 22.45 -10.74 -17.09
C VAL A 111 22.72 -12.10 -16.45
N LEU A 112 22.50 -13.16 -17.20
CA LEU A 112 22.72 -14.53 -16.73
C LEU A 112 24.22 -14.83 -16.67
N ALA A 113 24.65 -15.53 -15.62
CA ALA A 113 26.01 -16.08 -15.52
C ALA A 113 26.02 -17.54 -16.01
N ASP A 114 27.12 -17.95 -16.61
CA ASP A 114 27.30 -19.33 -17.12
C ASP A 114 27.47 -20.38 -16.02
N GLU A 115 27.76 -19.95 -14.79
CA GLU A 115 27.94 -20.87 -13.67
C GLU A 115 26.69 -20.95 -12.78
N PRO A 116 26.27 -22.18 -12.36
CA PRO A 116 25.17 -22.36 -11.45
C PRO A 116 25.51 -21.83 -10.06
N VAL A 117 24.66 -20.97 -9.51
CA VAL A 117 24.82 -20.49 -8.12
C VAL A 117 24.45 -21.63 -7.17
N SER A 118 25.38 -21.94 -6.24
CA SER A 118 25.05 -22.80 -5.12
C SER A 118 24.14 -22.03 -4.15
N LEU A 119 22.85 -22.39 -4.13
CA LEU A 119 21.88 -21.79 -3.20
C LEU A 119 22.12 -22.36 -1.81
N THR A 120 22.68 -21.54 -0.92
CA THR A 120 22.86 -21.88 0.50
C THR A 120 21.80 -21.11 1.31
N GLY A 121 21.01 -21.82 2.09
CA GLY A 121 19.98 -21.23 2.95
C GLY A 121 18.56 -21.60 2.52
N TRP A 122 17.58 -20.99 3.19
CA TRP A 122 16.17 -21.19 2.86
C TRP A 122 15.83 -20.43 1.60
N THR A 123 15.46 -21.14 0.56
CA THR A 123 15.05 -20.57 -0.75
C THR A 123 13.65 -21.04 -1.08
N ALA A 124 12.82 -20.14 -1.56
CA ALA A 124 11.51 -20.46 -2.12
C ALA A 124 11.58 -20.46 -3.64
N SER A 125 10.91 -21.40 -4.27
CA SER A 125 10.71 -21.38 -5.72
C SER A 125 9.76 -20.22 -6.14
N GLY A 126 9.79 -19.84 -7.39
CA GLY A 126 8.87 -18.79 -7.90
C GLY A 126 7.40 -19.14 -7.67
N ASP A 127 7.04 -20.41 -7.80
CA ASP A 127 5.67 -20.90 -7.60
C ASP A 127 5.28 -20.83 -6.12
N GLU A 128 6.16 -21.23 -5.20
CA GLU A 128 5.94 -21.11 -3.75
C GLU A 128 5.77 -19.64 -3.34
N LEU A 129 6.61 -18.77 -3.88
CA LEU A 129 6.50 -17.33 -3.62
C LEU A 129 5.18 -16.76 -4.14
N ALA A 130 4.75 -17.16 -5.34
CA ALA A 130 3.48 -16.73 -5.92
C ALA A 130 2.29 -17.16 -5.03
N VAL A 131 2.30 -18.40 -4.54
CA VAL A 131 1.25 -18.90 -3.61
C VAL A 131 1.24 -18.08 -2.32
N VAL A 132 2.39 -17.78 -1.72
CA VAL A 132 2.48 -16.97 -0.49
C VAL A 132 1.97 -15.55 -0.73
N VAL A 133 2.34 -14.92 -1.85
CA VAL A 133 1.89 -13.57 -2.19
C VAL A 133 0.37 -13.53 -2.40
N VAL A 134 -0.18 -14.49 -3.15
CA VAL A 134 -1.64 -14.59 -3.37
C VAL A 134 -2.38 -14.83 -2.05
N ALA A 135 -1.88 -15.74 -1.21
CA ALA A 135 -2.49 -16.00 0.10
C ALA A 135 -2.45 -14.76 1.00
N ALA A 136 -1.33 -14.04 1.07
CA ALA A 136 -1.21 -12.80 1.81
C ALA A 136 -2.18 -11.73 1.29
N PHE A 137 -2.30 -11.59 -0.03
CA PHE A 137 -3.25 -10.67 -0.65
C PHE A 137 -4.69 -11.00 -0.29
N LEU A 138 -5.09 -12.28 -0.34
CA LEU A 138 -6.44 -12.72 0.03
C LEU A 138 -6.75 -12.46 1.51
N VAL A 139 -5.78 -12.67 2.40
CA VAL A 139 -5.91 -12.36 3.83
C VAL A 139 -6.10 -10.86 4.03
N MET A 140 -5.29 -10.02 3.38
CA MET A 140 -5.41 -8.56 3.46
C MET A 140 -6.75 -8.06 2.91
N LEU A 141 -7.20 -8.61 1.78
CA LEU A 141 -8.50 -8.29 1.18
C LEU A 141 -9.65 -8.69 2.12
N GLY A 142 -9.60 -9.88 2.69
CA GLY A 142 -10.58 -10.35 3.67
C GLY A 142 -10.62 -9.46 4.91
N ALA A 143 -9.46 -9.06 5.43
CA ALA A 143 -9.37 -8.14 6.57
C ALA A 143 -9.96 -6.75 6.22
N ALA A 144 -9.65 -6.22 5.04
CA ALA A 144 -10.19 -4.94 4.58
C ALA A 144 -11.73 -4.97 4.43
N ILE A 145 -12.27 -6.03 3.82
CA ILE A 145 -13.72 -6.21 3.70
C ILE A 145 -14.38 -6.32 5.07
N THR A 146 -13.81 -7.11 5.97
CA THR A 146 -14.35 -7.29 7.33
C THR A 146 -14.32 -5.98 8.11
N TYR A 147 -13.22 -5.23 8.01
CA TYR A 147 -13.09 -3.93 8.66
C TYR A 147 -14.13 -2.94 8.13
N THR A 148 -14.31 -2.85 6.81
CA THR A 148 -15.29 -1.96 6.17
C THR A 148 -16.71 -2.30 6.64
N TRP A 149 -17.07 -3.59 6.61
CA TRP A 149 -18.37 -4.04 7.06
C TRP A 149 -18.65 -3.75 8.54
N HIS A 150 -17.65 -3.98 9.39
CA HIS A 150 -17.75 -3.69 10.83
C HIS A 150 -17.88 -2.18 11.10
N SER A 151 -17.09 -1.36 10.41
CA SER A 151 -17.13 0.10 10.46
C SER A 151 -18.50 0.66 10.05
N GLU A 152 -19.09 0.15 8.96
CA GLU A 152 -20.42 0.55 8.53
C GLU A 152 -21.50 0.20 9.57
N ARG A 153 -21.43 -1.00 10.17
CA ARG A 153 -22.38 -1.40 11.22
C ARG A 153 -22.33 -0.48 12.43
N LEU A 154 -21.12 -0.13 12.89
CA LEU A 154 -20.93 0.80 14.01
C LEU A 154 -21.47 2.19 13.67
N SER A 155 -21.18 2.70 12.47
CA SER A 155 -21.67 4.02 12.04
C SER A 155 -23.19 4.08 11.96
N ARG A 156 -23.86 3.02 11.47
CA ARG A 156 -25.32 2.94 11.44
C ARG A 156 -25.92 2.89 12.84
N ALA A 157 -25.36 2.07 13.75
CA ALA A 157 -25.83 1.98 15.14
C ALA A 157 -25.72 3.33 15.86
N THR A 158 -24.62 4.06 15.69
CA THR A 158 -24.42 5.38 16.29
C THR A 158 -25.40 6.42 15.72
N ALA A 159 -25.67 6.38 14.41
CA ALA A 159 -26.62 7.28 13.77
C ALA A 159 -28.07 7.03 14.25
N ASP A 160 -28.45 5.76 14.44
CA ASP A 160 -29.78 5.41 14.94
C ASP A 160 -29.96 5.84 16.41
N GLU A 161 -28.94 5.70 17.23
CA GLU A 161 -28.96 6.16 18.61
C GLU A 161 -29.08 7.70 18.71
N GLN A 162 -28.34 8.43 17.89
CA GLN A 162 -28.47 9.88 17.80
C GLN A 162 -29.88 10.32 17.37
N ARG A 163 -30.46 9.66 16.38
CA ARG A 163 -31.85 9.94 15.95
C ARG A 163 -32.86 9.71 17.08
N ARG A 164 -32.72 8.62 17.83
CA ARG A 164 -33.59 8.33 18.97
C ARG A 164 -33.48 9.39 20.05
N LEU A 165 -32.28 9.84 20.38
CA LEU A 165 -32.05 10.90 21.36
C LEU A 165 -32.69 12.23 20.92
N ILE A 166 -32.54 12.61 19.65
CA ILE A 166 -33.18 13.83 19.11
C ILE A 166 -34.71 13.73 19.21
N GLN A 167 -35.30 12.61 18.82
CA GLN A 167 -36.76 12.39 18.92
C GLN A 167 -37.27 12.45 20.35
N THR A 168 -36.54 11.89 21.30
CA THR A 168 -36.88 11.95 22.72
C THR A 168 -36.84 13.39 23.26
N LEU A 169 -35.80 14.14 22.87
CA LEU A 169 -35.68 15.54 23.27
C LEU A 169 -36.78 16.46 22.67
N GLN A 170 -37.23 16.16 21.45
CA GLN A 170 -38.34 16.85 20.81
C GLN A 170 -39.68 16.53 21.43
N ALA A 171 -39.89 15.31 21.93
CA ALA A 171 -41.12 14.90 22.60
C ALA A 171 -41.27 15.48 24.03
N LEU A 172 -40.18 15.93 24.63
CA LEU A 172 -40.17 16.57 25.95
C LEU A 172 -40.38 18.10 25.91
N ARG A 173 -40.50 18.69 24.71
CA ARG A 173 -40.73 20.11 24.47
C ARG A 173 -42.17 20.40 24.12
#